data_1f458baddfb91fe9610b5f7e8c134885
#
_entry.id   1f458baddfb91fe9610b5f7e8c134885
#
_cell.length_a   1.000
_cell.length_b   1.000
_cell.length_c   1.000
_cell.angle_alpha   90.00
_cell.angle_beta   90.00
_cell.angle_gamma   90.00
#
_symmetry.space_group_name_H-M   'P 1'
#
loop_
_entity.id
_entity.type
_entity.pdbx_description
1 polymer ?
#
loop_
_entity_poly.entity_id
_entity_poly.type
_entity_poly.pdbx_seq_one_letter_code
_entity_poly.pdbx_strand_id
1 'polypeptide(L)'
;TLMRSSAASDVYKRQIYIESFVLREIMKKIYLSEVDSTNLYAKSNIENLADKSIVHAANQTAGRGRLQRTWVNLGEGNLFLTFVLKPSNSFNEVYSNLTQYLSVVLCKILEEYGLKPQIKWPNDVLINGKKIAGILSETVMQGSLFKGLVLGIGVNLNTSEKDLASIIDKEATSLNLEISKSVDVNLFLDKLAEEFFADYDNFLQKGFELIKNDYISRTCFLDTEICVQVFNDKKCGIAKAINDKGELVMSNNQKEFVLTIGDIL
;
A
#
# COMPACT_ATOMS: atom_id res chain seq x y z
N THR A 1 -41.78 6.71 16.28
CA THR A 1 -40.43 6.20 16.65
C THR A 1 -39.45 6.20 15.46
N LEU A 2 -39.86 6.60 14.23
CA LEU A 2 -39.08 6.58 13.00
C LEU A 2 -38.31 7.89 12.70
N MET A 3 -38.57 8.98 13.39
CA MET A 3 -37.92 10.28 13.09
C MET A 3 -36.57 10.51 13.81
N ARG A 4 -36.16 9.70 14.79
CA ARG A 4 -34.85 9.84 15.47
C ARG A 4 -33.66 9.20 14.73
N SER A 5 -33.93 8.31 13.77
CA SER A 5 -32.88 7.60 13.03
C SER A 5 -32.28 8.43 11.87
N SER A 6 -33.06 9.33 11.24
CA SER A 6 -32.57 10.13 10.10
C SER A 6 -31.65 11.27 10.55
N ALA A 7 -31.98 11.95 11.65
CA ALA A 7 -31.18 13.07 12.15
C ALA A 7 -29.79 12.64 12.65
N ALA A 8 -29.68 11.47 13.31
CA ALA A 8 -28.38 10.93 13.73
C ALA A 8 -27.53 10.51 12.52
N SER A 9 -28.13 9.95 11.46
CA SER A 9 -27.46 9.64 10.21
C SER A 9 -26.97 10.89 9.48
N ASP A 10 -27.75 11.96 9.49
CA ASP A 10 -27.39 13.23 8.84
C ASP A 10 -26.29 13.99 9.59
N VAL A 11 -26.30 13.95 10.93
CA VAL A 11 -25.22 14.51 11.75
C VAL A 11 -23.91 13.73 11.51
N TYR A 12 -23.98 12.40 11.50
CA TYR A 12 -22.82 11.55 11.24
C TYR A 12 -22.24 11.78 9.84
N LYS A 13 -23.10 11.85 8.80
CA LYS A 13 -22.68 12.18 7.43
C LYS A 13 -22.08 13.58 7.32
N ARG A 14 -22.62 14.57 8.01
CA ARG A 14 -22.05 15.93 8.04
C ARG A 14 -20.69 15.95 8.73
N GLN A 15 -20.53 15.20 9.81
CA GLN A 15 -19.25 15.10 10.53
C GLN A 15 -18.18 14.45 9.67
N ILE A 16 -18.48 13.36 8.99
CA ILE A 16 -17.59 12.73 8.02
C ILE A 16 -17.24 13.69 6.88
N TYR A 17 -18.21 14.45 6.38
CA TYR A 17 -17.97 15.42 5.29
C TYR A 17 -17.07 16.58 5.72
N ILE A 18 -17.23 17.09 6.94
CA ILE A 18 -16.39 18.15 7.50
C ILE A 18 -14.99 17.62 7.78
N GLU A 19 -14.83 16.42 8.33
CA GLU A 19 -13.53 15.80 8.58
C GLU A 19 -12.77 15.51 7.28
N SER A 20 -13.45 15.03 6.25
CA SER A 20 -12.83 14.83 4.92
C SER A 20 -12.42 16.14 4.26
N PHE A 21 -13.23 17.21 4.41
CA PHE A 21 -12.90 18.52 3.88
C PHE A 21 -11.67 19.14 4.60
N VAL A 22 -11.60 19.03 5.92
CA VAL A 22 -10.46 19.50 6.73
C VAL A 22 -9.20 18.68 6.39
N LEU A 23 -9.31 17.37 6.21
CA LEU A 23 -8.19 16.54 5.77
C LEU A 23 -7.66 16.95 4.38
N ARG A 24 -8.54 17.33 3.46
CA ARG A 24 -8.12 17.82 2.12
C ARG A 24 -7.34 19.13 2.19
N GLU A 25 -7.68 20.03 3.10
CA GLU A 25 -6.95 21.31 3.29
C GLU A 25 -5.59 21.12 3.99
N ILE A 26 -5.45 20.09 4.84
CA ILE A 26 -4.22 19.85 5.62
C ILE A 26 -3.20 19.05 4.80
N MET A 27 -3.64 18.18 3.88
CA MET A 27 -2.75 17.35 3.08
C MET A 27 -2.08 18.17 1.96
N LYS A 28 -0.79 18.48 2.14
CA LYS A 28 0.00 19.12 1.08
C LYS A 28 0.33 18.11 -0.02
N LYS A 29 -0.26 18.29 -1.20
CA LYS A 29 0.04 17.49 -2.39
C LYS A 29 1.11 18.17 -3.24
N ILE A 30 2.14 17.43 -3.60
CA ILE A 30 3.22 17.84 -4.50
C ILE A 30 3.09 17.01 -5.77
N TYR A 31 2.77 17.65 -6.87
CA TYR A 31 2.68 17.03 -8.19
C TYR A 31 3.98 17.24 -8.96
N LEU A 32 4.47 16.19 -9.59
CA LEU A 32 5.62 16.19 -10.48
C LEU A 32 5.19 15.61 -11.83
N SER A 33 5.48 16.31 -12.94
CA SER A 33 5.21 15.79 -14.28
C SER A 33 6.05 14.54 -14.54
N GLU A 34 7.32 14.57 -14.14
CA GLU A 34 8.25 13.47 -14.22
C GLU A 34 9.23 13.50 -13.05
N VAL A 35 9.65 12.33 -12.58
CA VAL A 35 10.65 12.14 -11.53
C VAL A 35 11.32 10.78 -11.70
N ASP A 36 12.51 10.59 -11.14
CA ASP A 36 13.13 9.27 -11.07
C ASP A 36 12.30 8.29 -10.23
N SER A 37 11.95 8.69 -9.00
CA SER A 37 11.08 7.95 -8.08
C SER A 37 10.45 8.91 -7.07
N THR A 38 9.14 8.82 -6.87
CA THR A 38 8.43 9.60 -5.84
C THR A 38 8.96 9.32 -4.44
N ASN A 39 9.36 8.07 -4.13
CA ASN A 39 10.03 7.72 -2.87
C ASN A 39 11.40 8.40 -2.75
N LEU A 40 12.22 8.38 -3.79
CA LEU A 40 13.55 8.99 -3.74
C LEU A 40 13.46 10.51 -3.59
N TYR A 41 12.54 11.14 -4.33
CA TYR A 41 12.25 12.56 -4.18
C TYR A 41 11.83 12.90 -2.75
N ALA A 42 10.88 12.14 -2.18
CA ALA A 42 10.38 12.36 -0.83
C ALA A 42 11.51 12.17 0.23
N LYS A 43 12.35 11.14 0.09
CA LYS A 43 13.50 10.90 0.96
C LYS A 43 14.49 12.06 0.91
N SER A 44 14.86 12.51 -0.28
CA SER A 44 15.85 13.59 -0.48
C SER A 44 15.35 14.95 0.03
N ASN A 45 14.03 15.13 0.08
CA ASN A 45 13.39 16.36 0.53
C ASN A 45 12.71 16.25 1.90
N ILE A 46 12.96 15.17 2.66
CA ILE A 46 12.24 14.88 3.90
C ILE A 46 12.19 16.04 4.88
N GLU A 47 13.28 16.83 4.99
CA GLU A 47 13.37 17.98 5.90
C GLU A 47 12.37 19.10 5.54
N ASN A 48 12.12 19.29 4.25
CA ASN A 48 11.29 20.38 3.71
C ASN A 48 9.83 19.97 3.52
N LEU A 49 9.52 18.67 3.61
CA LEU A 49 8.16 18.15 3.47
C LEU A 49 7.49 18.08 4.85
N ALA A 50 6.25 18.54 4.94
CA ALA A 50 5.46 18.40 6.17
C ALA A 50 5.07 16.93 6.41
N ASP A 51 4.75 16.61 7.67
CA ASP A 51 4.08 15.33 7.97
C ASP A 51 2.75 15.23 7.20
N LYS A 52 2.38 13.99 6.83
CA LYS A 52 1.18 13.69 6.04
C LYS A 52 1.15 14.35 4.65
N SER A 53 2.32 14.84 4.13
CA SER A 53 2.42 15.29 2.74
C SER A 53 2.35 14.12 1.77
N ILE A 54 1.88 14.40 0.56
CA ILE A 54 1.78 13.45 -0.54
C ILE A 54 2.63 13.94 -1.72
N VAL A 55 3.53 13.10 -2.20
CA VAL A 55 4.26 13.29 -3.45
C VAL A 55 3.69 12.36 -4.48
N HIS A 56 3.24 12.87 -5.62
CA HIS A 56 2.75 12.05 -6.73
C HIS A 56 3.31 12.54 -8.06
N ALA A 57 3.42 11.63 -9.01
CA ALA A 57 3.99 11.93 -10.32
C ALA A 57 3.11 11.34 -11.44
N ALA A 58 3.12 12.02 -12.61
CA ALA A 58 2.53 11.44 -13.81
C ALA A 58 3.43 10.33 -14.39
N ASN A 59 4.75 10.47 -14.21
CA ASN A 59 5.72 9.53 -14.78
C ASN A 59 6.91 9.29 -13.82
N GLN A 60 7.38 8.03 -13.75
CA GLN A 60 8.63 7.67 -13.06
C GLN A 60 9.63 7.05 -14.03
N THR A 61 10.84 7.62 -14.12
CA THR A 61 11.90 7.12 -15.01
C THR A 61 12.74 6.01 -14.40
N ALA A 62 12.76 5.89 -13.06
CA ALA A 62 13.50 4.87 -12.31
C ALA A 62 12.68 4.40 -11.09
N GLY A 63 11.44 3.95 -11.34
CA GLY A 63 10.56 3.43 -10.29
C GLY A 63 11.21 2.29 -9.50
N ARG A 64 11.00 2.27 -8.18
CA ARG A 64 11.66 1.37 -7.25
C ARG A 64 10.68 0.39 -6.61
N GLY A 65 11.09 -0.87 -6.53
CA GLY A 65 10.47 -1.92 -5.75
C GLY A 65 11.39 -2.41 -4.63
N ARG A 66 10.96 -3.43 -3.90
CA ARG A 66 11.77 -4.09 -2.86
C ARG A 66 12.95 -4.85 -3.46
N LEU A 67 13.98 -5.08 -2.63
CA LEU A 67 15.18 -5.87 -3.01
C LEU A 67 15.80 -5.40 -4.34
N GLN A 68 15.86 -4.08 -4.54
CA GLN A 68 16.43 -3.44 -5.75
C GLN A 68 15.69 -3.78 -7.07
N ARG A 69 14.50 -4.34 -7.01
CA ARG A 69 13.67 -4.52 -8.19
C ARG A 69 13.18 -3.18 -8.72
N THR A 70 12.90 -3.13 -10.01
CA THR A 70 12.33 -1.96 -10.66
C THR A 70 10.81 -2.05 -10.65
N TRP A 71 10.13 -0.94 -10.36
CA TRP A 71 8.73 -0.75 -10.71
C TRP A 71 8.68 -0.25 -12.15
N VAL A 72 8.17 -1.05 -13.06
CA VAL A 72 8.17 -0.76 -14.49
C VAL A 72 7.24 0.42 -14.77
N ASN A 73 7.72 1.37 -15.54
CA ASN A 73 6.90 2.47 -16.04
C ASN A 73 6.09 1.97 -17.24
N LEU A 74 4.77 1.96 -17.09
CA LEU A 74 3.81 1.52 -18.10
C LEU A 74 3.03 2.70 -18.70
N GLY A 75 3.64 3.88 -18.73
CA GLY A 75 3.06 5.10 -19.28
C GLY A 75 2.20 5.90 -18.30
N GLU A 76 1.70 7.01 -18.80
CA GLU A 76 0.80 7.91 -18.08
C GLU A 76 -0.55 7.24 -17.78
N GLY A 77 -1.23 7.75 -16.76
CA GLY A 77 -2.56 7.24 -16.36
C GLY A 77 -2.51 6.19 -15.25
N ASN A 78 -1.32 5.90 -14.71
CA ASN A 78 -1.13 5.07 -13.53
C ASN A 78 -0.88 5.92 -12.28
N LEU A 79 -1.03 5.35 -11.09
CA LEU A 79 -0.76 6.06 -9.85
C LEU A 79 0.66 5.75 -9.38
N PHE A 80 1.47 6.79 -9.24
CA PHE A 80 2.75 6.77 -8.53
C PHE A 80 2.67 7.78 -7.38
N LEU A 81 2.56 7.28 -6.16
CA LEU A 81 2.30 8.09 -4.98
C LEU A 81 3.22 7.69 -3.84
N THR A 82 3.65 8.68 -3.06
CA THR A 82 4.39 8.49 -1.81
C THR A 82 3.79 9.33 -0.70
N PHE A 83 3.39 8.69 0.38
CA PHE A 83 3.07 9.35 1.64
C PHE A 83 4.36 9.66 2.41
N VAL A 84 4.49 10.89 2.88
CA VAL A 84 5.57 11.34 3.78
C VAL A 84 5.04 11.30 5.21
N LEU A 85 5.60 10.45 6.04
CA LEU A 85 5.08 10.17 7.38
C LEU A 85 6.16 10.48 8.43
N LYS A 86 5.85 11.40 9.35
CA LYS A 86 6.71 11.81 10.46
C LYS A 86 5.98 11.66 11.80
N PRO A 87 5.54 10.45 12.16
CA PRO A 87 4.62 10.24 13.29
C PRO A 87 5.27 10.48 14.65
N SER A 88 6.60 10.47 14.74
CA SER A 88 7.37 10.73 15.97
C SER A 88 8.83 11.03 15.64
N ASN A 89 9.63 11.32 16.67
CA ASN A 89 11.08 11.55 16.54
C ASN A 89 11.92 10.26 16.71
N SER A 90 11.27 9.11 16.86
CA SER A 90 11.92 7.80 17.02
C SER A 90 11.21 6.74 16.19
N PHE A 91 11.96 5.73 15.75
CA PHE A 91 11.38 4.58 15.07
C PHE A 91 10.50 3.76 16.05
N ASN A 92 9.36 3.29 15.57
CA ASN A 92 8.47 2.37 16.28
C ASN A 92 8.21 1.14 15.39
N GLU A 93 8.16 -0.05 15.99
CA GLU A 93 7.95 -1.31 15.26
C GLU A 93 6.64 -1.34 14.46
N VAL A 94 5.61 -0.61 14.90
CA VAL A 94 4.33 -0.49 14.19
C VAL A 94 4.50 -0.01 12.75
N TYR A 95 5.55 0.77 12.46
CA TYR A 95 5.80 1.28 11.11
C TYR A 95 6.16 0.18 10.11
N SER A 96 6.63 -0.98 10.59
CA SER A 96 6.92 -2.14 9.74
C SER A 96 5.66 -2.70 9.05
N ASN A 97 4.48 -2.48 9.63
CA ASN A 97 3.20 -2.95 9.09
C ASN A 97 2.47 -1.93 8.21
N LEU A 98 3.06 -0.75 7.95
CA LEU A 98 2.43 0.26 7.10
C LEU A 98 2.16 -0.21 5.67
N THR A 99 3.00 -1.11 5.13
CA THR A 99 2.75 -1.71 3.82
C THR A 99 1.50 -2.60 3.83
N GLN A 100 1.31 -3.34 4.92
CA GLN A 100 0.14 -4.21 5.10
C GLN A 100 -1.12 -3.38 5.35
N TYR A 101 -1.02 -2.30 6.15
CA TYR A 101 -2.11 -1.36 6.34
C TYR A 101 -2.57 -0.75 5.01
N LEU A 102 -1.65 -0.20 4.22
CA LEU A 102 -1.98 0.40 2.93
C LEU A 102 -2.52 -0.64 1.93
N SER A 103 -2.05 -1.90 1.97
CA SER A 103 -2.64 -2.95 1.12
C SER A 103 -4.09 -3.26 1.48
N VAL A 104 -4.45 -3.26 2.77
CA VAL A 104 -5.86 -3.43 3.20
C VAL A 104 -6.72 -2.25 2.76
N VAL A 105 -6.23 -1.01 2.92
CA VAL A 105 -6.92 0.20 2.45
C VAL A 105 -7.18 0.12 0.95
N LEU A 106 -6.15 -0.22 0.15
CA LEU A 106 -6.31 -0.37 -1.30
C LEU A 106 -7.32 -1.47 -1.64
N CYS A 107 -7.26 -2.62 -0.95
CA CYS A 107 -8.22 -3.71 -1.18
C CYS A 107 -9.66 -3.24 -0.97
N LYS A 108 -9.96 -2.52 0.11
CA LYS A 108 -11.29 -1.97 0.38
C LYS A 108 -11.78 -1.06 -0.75
N ILE A 109 -10.91 -0.21 -1.28
CA ILE A 109 -11.23 0.65 -2.43
C ILE A 109 -11.53 -0.19 -3.68
N LEU A 110 -10.70 -1.20 -3.98
CA LEU A 110 -10.92 -2.07 -5.14
C LEU A 110 -12.22 -2.90 -5.04
N GLU A 111 -12.63 -3.27 -3.83
CA GLU A 111 -13.90 -3.94 -3.55
C GLU A 111 -15.11 -3.06 -3.91
N GLU A 112 -15.01 -1.73 -3.78
CA GLU A 112 -16.08 -0.82 -4.21
C GLU A 112 -16.28 -0.80 -5.74
N TYR A 113 -15.24 -1.17 -6.50
CA TYR A 113 -15.36 -1.40 -7.95
C TYR A 113 -15.93 -2.80 -8.29
N GLY A 114 -16.36 -3.58 -7.28
CA GLY A 114 -16.89 -4.93 -7.45
C GLY A 114 -15.84 -6.01 -7.65
N LEU A 115 -14.56 -5.72 -7.39
CA LEU A 115 -13.46 -6.65 -7.54
C LEU A 115 -13.23 -7.48 -6.27
N LYS A 116 -12.46 -8.56 -6.40
CA LYS A 116 -12.03 -9.42 -5.28
C LYS A 116 -10.51 -9.38 -5.16
N PRO A 117 -9.96 -8.33 -4.54
CA PRO A 117 -8.52 -8.19 -4.38
C PRO A 117 -7.97 -9.23 -3.41
N GLN A 118 -6.73 -9.64 -3.66
CA GLN A 118 -5.97 -10.54 -2.83
C GLN A 118 -4.65 -9.90 -2.44
N ILE A 119 -4.13 -10.26 -1.27
CA ILE A 119 -2.84 -9.77 -0.79
C ILE A 119 -1.81 -10.89 -0.87
N LYS A 120 -0.71 -10.63 -1.56
CA LYS A 120 0.50 -11.43 -1.54
C LYS A 120 1.52 -10.78 -0.60
N TRP A 121 1.81 -11.47 0.50
CA TRP A 121 2.74 -10.98 1.53
C TRP A 121 4.11 -10.64 0.94
N PRO A 122 4.72 -9.55 1.38
CA PRO A 122 4.18 -8.63 2.40
C PRO A 122 3.46 -7.39 1.82
N ASN A 123 3.50 -7.13 0.50
CA ASN A 123 3.30 -5.79 -0.04
C ASN A 123 2.66 -5.71 -1.44
N ASP A 124 2.23 -6.82 -2.01
CA ASP A 124 1.62 -6.86 -3.33
C ASP A 124 0.11 -7.06 -3.23
N VAL A 125 -0.65 -6.32 -4.05
CA VAL A 125 -2.09 -6.52 -4.22
C VAL A 125 -2.34 -7.10 -5.59
N LEU A 126 -3.17 -8.14 -5.62
CA LEU A 126 -3.49 -8.91 -6.83
C LEU A 126 -5.00 -8.86 -7.12
N ILE A 127 -5.34 -8.98 -8.40
CA ILE A 127 -6.70 -9.30 -8.86
C ILE A 127 -6.58 -10.53 -9.76
N ASN A 128 -7.35 -11.58 -9.49
CA ASN A 128 -7.32 -12.84 -10.25
C ASN A 128 -5.90 -13.42 -10.39
N GLY A 129 -5.08 -13.32 -9.34
CA GLY A 129 -3.68 -13.76 -9.32
C GLY A 129 -2.69 -12.81 -10.00
N LYS A 130 -3.14 -11.76 -10.69
CA LYS A 130 -2.31 -10.79 -11.39
C LYS A 130 -2.05 -9.55 -10.57
N LYS A 131 -0.83 -9.05 -10.56
CA LYS A 131 -0.44 -7.89 -9.74
C LYS A 131 -1.04 -6.60 -10.29
N ILE A 132 -1.80 -5.89 -9.44
CA ILE A 132 -2.36 -4.57 -9.74
C ILE A 132 -1.59 -3.45 -9.02
N ALA A 133 -1.02 -3.73 -7.85
CA ALA A 133 -0.28 -2.74 -7.08
C ALA A 133 0.89 -3.33 -6.30
N GLY A 134 1.87 -2.48 -6.01
CA GLY A 134 3.00 -2.78 -5.14
C GLY A 134 3.31 -1.62 -4.22
N ILE A 135 3.68 -1.92 -2.97
CA ILE A 135 3.90 -0.95 -1.92
C ILE A 135 5.35 -1.06 -1.42
N LEU A 136 6.00 0.08 -1.20
CA LEU A 136 7.38 0.17 -0.73
C LEU A 136 7.50 1.18 0.40
N SER A 137 7.73 0.71 1.63
CA SER A 137 8.08 1.55 2.77
C SER A 137 9.59 1.64 2.94
N GLU A 138 10.10 2.84 3.12
CA GLU A 138 11.51 3.10 3.41
C GLU A 138 11.64 4.08 4.59
N THR A 139 12.45 3.69 5.56
CA THR A 139 12.80 4.55 6.70
C THR A 139 13.86 5.57 6.27
N VAL A 140 13.71 6.81 6.75
CA VAL A 140 14.67 7.88 6.51
C VAL A 140 15.43 8.18 7.82
N MET A 141 16.73 7.94 7.78
CA MET A 141 17.64 8.19 8.92
C MET A 141 18.67 9.25 8.52
N GLN A 142 19.07 10.07 9.48
CA GLN A 142 20.22 10.97 9.36
C GLN A 142 21.18 10.66 10.51
N GLY A 143 22.21 9.88 10.22
CA GLY A 143 23.00 9.25 11.27
C GLY A 143 22.11 8.33 12.11
N SER A 144 22.04 8.54 13.42
CA SER A 144 21.16 7.81 14.35
C SER A 144 19.76 8.42 14.50
N LEU A 145 19.49 9.59 13.89
CA LEU A 145 18.22 10.28 14.04
C LEU A 145 17.21 9.74 13.03
N PHE A 146 16.06 9.33 13.53
CA PHE A 146 14.89 9.00 12.71
C PHE A 146 14.24 10.30 12.20
N LYS A 147 14.10 10.45 10.88
CA LYS A 147 13.50 11.62 10.24
C LYS A 147 12.08 11.39 9.75
N GLY A 148 11.71 10.16 9.58
CA GLY A 148 10.39 9.76 9.10
C GLY A 148 10.44 8.55 8.20
N LEU A 149 9.34 8.34 7.51
CA LEU A 149 9.11 7.24 6.57
C LEU A 149 8.61 7.81 5.25
N VAL A 150 8.94 7.14 4.17
CA VAL A 150 8.31 7.33 2.88
C VAL A 150 7.61 6.02 2.50
N LEU A 151 6.30 6.09 2.32
CA LEU A 151 5.46 4.93 1.99
C LEU A 151 4.93 5.10 0.57
N GLY A 152 5.64 4.48 -0.38
CA GLY A 152 5.30 4.54 -1.79
C GLY A 152 4.33 3.46 -2.20
N ILE A 153 3.47 3.78 -3.15
CA ILE A 153 2.58 2.85 -3.81
C ILE A 153 2.51 3.15 -5.31
N GLY A 154 2.66 2.09 -6.11
CA GLY A 154 2.33 2.09 -7.53
C GLY A 154 1.07 1.29 -7.77
N VAL A 155 0.09 1.86 -8.49
CA VAL A 155 -1.14 1.17 -8.87
C VAL A 155 -1.33 1.27 -10.37
N ASN A 156 -1.50 0.14 -11.04
CA ASN A 156 -1.86 0.11 -12.45
C ASN A 156 -3.34 0.46 -12.60
N LEU A 157 -3.64 1.69 -13.02
CA LEU A 157 -5.01 2.17 -13.17
C LEU A 157 -5.51 2.08 -14.60
N ASN A 158 -4.75 2.66 -15.56
CA ASN A 158 -5.16 2.74 -16.97
C ASN A 158 -4.11 2.17 -17.93
N THR A 159 -3.38 1.15 -17.51
CA THR A 159 -2.41 0.48 -18.38
C THR A 159 -3.12 -0.40 -19.40
N SER A 160 -2.65 -0.38 -20.65
CA SER A 160 -3.15 -1.26 -21.70
C SER A 160 -2.64 -2.70 -21.53
N GLU A 161 -3.37 -3.67 -22.08
CA GLU A 161 -2.93 -5.07 -22.10
C GLU A 161 -1.58 -5.25 -22.82
N LYS A 162 -1.36 -4.48 -23.89
CA LYS A 162 -0.10 -4.47 -24.65
C LYS A 162 1.09 -4.01 -23.79
N ASP A 163 0.89 -2.95 -22.99
CA ASP A 163 1.96 -2.42 -22.14
C ASP A 163 2.25 -3.37 -20.97
N LEU A 164 1.22 -4.00 -20.39
CA LEU A 164 1.38 -5.03 -19.36
C LEU A 164 2.14 -6.26 -19.87
N ALA A 165 1.95 -6.65 -21.14
CA ALA A 165 2.66 -7.76 -21.76
C ALA A 165 4.19 -7.53 -21.88
N SER A 166 4.66 -6.28 -21.70
CA SER A 166 6.10 -5.96 -21.64
C SER A 166 6.76 -6.36 -20.32
N ILE A 167 5.98 -6.70 -19.29
CA ILE A 167 6.50 -7.19 -18.00
C ILE A 167 6.81 -8.68 -18.14
N ILE A 168 8.10 -9.02 -18.30
CA ILE A 168 8.55 -10.36 -18.67
C ILE A 168 8.38 -11.40 -17.54
N ASP A 169 8.53 -10.99 -16.27
CA ASP A 169 8.69 -11.94 -15.15
C ASP A 169 7.47 -12.11 -14.25
N LYS A 170 6.37 -11.36 -14.46
CA LYS A 170 5.20 -11.40 -13.58
C LYS A 170 3.92 -11.06 -14.33
N GLU A 171 2.88 -11.83 -14.06
CA GLU A 171 1.55 -11.46 -14.52
C GLU A 171 1.07 -10.20 -13.78
N ALA A 172 0.67 -9.19 -14.55
CA ALA A 172 0.12 -7.94 -14.04
C ALA A 172 -1.24 -7.64 -14.69
N THR A 173 -2.01 -6.82 -14.02
CA THR A 173 -3.28 -6.29 -14.52
C THR A 173 -3.41 -4.81 -14.17
N SER A 174 -4.46 -4.16 -14.65
CA SER A 174 -4.79 -2.78 -14.34
C SER A 174 -6.29 -2.62 -14.09
N LEU A 175 -6.65 -1.60 -13.29
CA LEU A 175 -8.03 -1.41 -12.87
C LEU A 175 -8.98 -1.23 -14.07
N ASN A 176 -8.58 -0.46 -15.08
CA ASN A 176 -9.38 -0.24 -16.29
C ASN A 176 -9.69 -1.54 -17.06
N LEU A 177 -8.78 -2.50 -17.08
CA LEU A 177 -9.00 -3.80 -17.73
C LEU A 177 -9.99 -4.64 -16.94
N GLU A 178 -9.87 -4.65 -15.61
CA GLU A 178 -10.74 -5.45 -14.74
C GLU A 178 -12.19 -4.94 -14.70
N ILE A 179 -12.39 -3.61 -14.84
CA ILE A 179 -13.74 -3.01 -14.84
C ILE A 179 -14.22 -2.56 -16.22
N SER A 180 -13.42 -2.75 -17.28
CA SER A 180 -13.70 -2.34 -18.65
C SER A 180 -14.03 -0.83 -18.79
N LYS A 181 -13.39 0.02 -18.00
CA LYS A 181 -13.62 1.47 -17.96
C LYS A 181 -12.38 2.21 -17.47
N SER A 182 -12.04 3.35 -18.08
CA SER A 182 -10.96 4.22 -17.58
C SER A 182 -11.29 4.83 -16.23
N VAL A 183 -10.24 5.08 -15.43
CA VAL A 183 -10.31 5.60 -14.07
C VAL A 183 -9.64 6.97 -14.00
N ASP A 184 -10.28 7.93 -13.35
CA ASP A 184 -9.65 9.22 -13.05
C ASP A 184 -8.59 9.03 -11.96
N VAL A 185 -7.32 9.26 -12.32
CA VAL A 185 -6.16 9.06 -11.43
C VAL A 185 -6.22 9.99 -10.23
N ASN A 186 -6.68 11.23 -10.40
CA ASN A 186 -6.74 12.21 -9.32
C ASN A 186 -7.85 11.86 -8.32
N LEU A 187 -9.01 11.45 -8.81
CA LEU A 187 -10.10 10.99 -7.93
C LEU A 187 -9.71 9.73 -7.17
N PHE A 188 -9.00 8.79 -7.83
CA PHE A 188 -8.50 7.59 -7.17
C PHE A 188 -7.44 7.92 -6.11
N LEU A 189 -6.51 8.85 -6.43
CA LEU A 189 -5.50 9.34 -5.49
C LEU A 189 -6.16 9.95 -4.26
N ASP A 190 -7.15 10.84 -4.47
CA ASP A 190 -7.84 11.54 -3.39
C ASP A 190 -8.53 10.54 -2.46
N LYS A 191 -9.25 9.58 -3.04
CA LYS A 191 -9.91 8.52 -2.28
C LYS A 191 -8.90 7.67 -1.50
N LEU A 192 -7.80 7.25 -2.14
CA LEU A 192 -6.76 6.46 -1.46
C LEU A 192 -6.15 7.21 -0.28
N ALA A 193 -5.90 8.51 -0.44
CA ALA A 193 -5.34 9.34 0.61
C ALA A 193 -6.33 9.55 1.77
N GLU A 194 -7.60 9.82 1.48
CA GLU A 194 -8.65 9.97 2.47
C GLU A 194 -8.82 8.69 3.30
N GLU A 195 -8.98 7.55 2.64
CA GLU A 195 -9.13 6.24 3.30
C GLU A 195 -7.89 5.84 4.10
N PHE A 196 -6.68 6.15 3.61
CA PHE A 196 -5.44 5.89 4.33
C PHE A 196 -5.37 6.69 5.63
N PHE A 197 -5.67 8.00 5.59
CA PHE A 197 -5.56 8.85 6.77
C PHE A 197 -6.76 8.74 7.71
N ALA A 198 -7.90 8.20 7.27
CA ALA A 198 -9.10 8.04 8.12
C ALA A 198 -8.81 7.20 9.37
N ASP A 199 -8.06 6.13 9.26
CA ASP A 199 -7.72 5.23 10.37
C ASP A 199 -6.23 5.22 10.73
N TYR A 200 -5.40 6.08 10.11
CA TYR A 200 -3.95 6.07 10.29
C TYR A 200 -3.51 6.26 11.75
N ASP A 201 -4.09 7.24 12.45
CA ASP A 201 -3.71 7.50 13.84
C ASP A 201 -4.16 6.36 14.79
N ASN A 202 -5.29 5.72 14.50
CA ASN A 202 -5.74 4.52 15.20
C ASN A 202 -4.83 3.31 14.90
N PHE A 203 -4.38 3.19 13.64
CA PHE A 203 -3.38 2.18 13.25
C PHE A 203 -2.06 2.38 14.00
N LEU A 204 -1.57 3.60 14.16
CA LEU A 204 -0.35 3.87 14.94
C LEU A 204 -0.46 3.44 16.40
N GLN A 205 -1.67 3.45 16.97
CA GLN A 205 -1.92 3.02 18.36
C GLN A 205 -2.07 1.51 18.50
N LYS A 206 -2.81 0.86 17.59
CA LYS A 206 -3.17 -0.56 17.67
C LYS A 206 -2.26 -1.49 16.85
N GLY A 207 -1.50 -0.93 15.91
CA GLY A 207 -0.63 -1.71 15.05
C GLY A 207 -1.37 -2.70 14.16
N PHE A 208 -0.74 -3.83 13.88
CA PHE A 208 -1.26 -4.87 12.99
C PHE A 208 -2.60 -5.45 13.46
N GLU A 209 -2.88 -5.44 14.76
CA GLU A 209 -4.14 -5.92 15.33
C GLU A 209 -5.36 -5.26 14.67
N LEU A 210 -5.28 -3.95 14.39
CA LEU A 210 -6.37 -3.19 13.74
C LEU A 210 -6.79 -3.80 12.40
N ILE A 211 -5.83 -4.31 11.64
CA ILE A 211 -6.05 -4.79 10.25
C ILE A 211 -5.96 -6.31 10.12
N LYS A 212 -5.61 -7.03 11.17
CA LYS A 212 -5.26 -8.46 11.12
C LYS A 212 -6.32 -9.30 10.41
N ASN A 213 -7.57 -9.19 10.79
CA ASN A 213 -8.65 -9.97 10.19
C ASN A 213 -8.88 -9.59 8.72
N ASP A 214 -8.89 -8.30 8.42
CA ASP A 214 -9.02 -7.76 7.06
C ASP A 214 -7.86 -8.19 6.16
N TYR A 215 -6.65 -8.22 6.69
CA TYR A 215 -5.46 -8.65 5.98
C TYR A 215 -5.50 -10.15 5.70
N ILE A 216 -5.72 -10.98 6.74
CA ILE A 216 -5.71 -12.45 6.63
C ILE A 216 -6.82 -12.94 5.69
N SER A 217 -8.02 -12.36 5.76
CA SER A 217 -9.14 -12.77 4.90
C SER A 217 -8.88 -12.54 3.39
N ARG A 218 -7.89 -11.70 3.06
CA ARG A 218 -7.51 -11.38 1.67
C ARG A 218 -6.22 -12.05 1.23
N THR A 219 -5.53 -12.81 2.10
CA THR A 219 -4.32 -13.54 1.69
C THR A 219 -4.64 -14.66 0.70
N CYS A 220 -3.75 -14.87 -0.28
CA CYS A 220 -3.94 -15.88 -1.33
C CYS A 220 -2.96 -17.07 -1.25
N PHE A 221 -2.18 -17.16 -0.17
CA PHE A 221 -1.06 -18.10 -0.07
C PHE A 221 -1.10 -18.98 1.19
N LEU A 222 -2.01 -18.71 2.15
CA LEU A 222 -2.11 -19.52 3.37
C LEU A 222 -2.54 -20.96 3.04
N ASP A 223 -2.03 -21.91 3.82
CA ASP A 223 -2.19 -23.36 3.68
C ASP A 223 -1.68 -23.94 2.36
N THR A 224 -0.86 -23.17 1.62
CA THR A 224 -0.19 -23.63 0.40
C THR A 224 1.32 -23.76 0.60
N GLU A 225 1.96 -24.59 -0.22
CA GLU A 225 3.41 -24.66 -0.30
C GLU A 225 3.93 -23.46 -1.10
N ILE A 226 4.78 -22.65 -0.46
CA ILE A 226 5.39 -21.46 -1.06
C ILE A 226 6.89 -21.45 -0.84
N CYS A 227 7.58 -20.67 -1.67
CA CYS A 227 8.98 -20.33 -1.48
C CYS A 227 9.09 -18.82 -1.28
N VAL A 228 9.89 -18.42 -0.31
CA VAL A 228 10.16 -17.00 0.02
C VAL A 228 11.63 -16.71 -0.20
N GLN A 229 11.92 -15.67 -0.96
CA GLN A 229 13.27 -15.11 -1.10
C GLN A 229 13.54 -14.21 0.09
N VAL A 230 14.56 -14.52 0.89
CA VAL A 230 15.04 -13.74 2.03
C VAL A 230 16.51 -13.38 1.75
N PHE A 231 16.78 -12.18 1.26
CA PHE A 231 18.09 -11.77 0.75
C PHE A 231 18.62 -12.77 -0.30
N ASN A 232 19.72 -13.46 -0.02
CA ASN A 232 20.32 -14.45 -0.91
C ASN A 232 19.81 -15.88 -0.68
N ASP A 233 18.98 -16.08 0.36
CA ASP A 233 18.46 -17.39 0.73
C ASP A 233 17.05 -17.60 0.22
N LYS A 234 16.76 -18.83 -0.21
CA LYS A 234 15.41 -19.28 -0.55
C LYS A 234 14.91 -20.24 0.53
N LYS A 235 13.75 -19.92 1.14
CA LYS A 235 13.10 -20.73 2.15
C LYS A 235 11.76 -21.23 1.65
N CYS A 236 11.58 -22.55 1.57
CA CYS A 236 10.34 -23.16 1.12
C CYS A 236 9.65 -23.92 2.23
N GLY A 237 8.33 -24.00 2.18
CA GLY A 237 7.48 -24.70 3.12
C GLY A 237 6.01 -24.29 3.00
N ILE A 238 5.19 -24.79 3.89
CA ILE A 238 3.77 -24.46 3.92
C ILE A 238 3.60 -23.13 4.70
N ALA A 239 2.91 -22.16 4.11
CA ALA A 239 2.51 -20.94 4.80
C ALA A 239 1.38 -21.24 5.76
N LYS A 240 1.64 -21.15 7.08
CA LYS A 240 0.69 -21.57 8.12
C LYS A 240 -0.19 -20.44 8.62
N ALA A 241 0.39 -19.25 8.84
CA ALA A 241 -0.32 -18.13 9.41
C ALA A 241 0.40 -16.81 9.15
N ILE A 242 -0.30 -15.72 9.39
CA ILE A 242 0.27 -14.41 9.69
C ILE A 242 0.07 -14.19 11.20
N ASN A 243 1.16 -14.00 11.94
CA ASN A 243 1.12 -13.83 13.39
C ASN A 243 0.63 -12.42 13.80
N ASP A 244 0.57 -12.15 15.11
CA ASP A 244 0.10 -10.89 15.68
C ASP A 244 0.98 -9.67 15.32
N LYS A 245 2.20 -9.92 14.83
CA LYS A 245 3.12 -8.89 14.35
C LYS A 245 3.06 -8.68 12.82
N GLY A 246 2.18 -9.40 12.11
CA GLY A 246 2.10 -9.35 10.64
C GLY A 246 3.20 -10.13 9.93
N GLU A 247 3.93 -10.99 10.65
CA GLU A 247 5.02 -11.81 10.13
C GLU A 247 4.47 -13.13 9.59
N LEU A 248 5.12 -13.67 8.56
CA LEU A 248 4.74 -14.93 7.93
C LEU A 248 5.29 -16.13 8.73
N VAL A 249 4.38 -16.96 9.22
CA VAL A 249 4.72 -18.25 9.85
C VAL A 249 4.68 -19.34 8.79
N MET A 250 5.79 -20.05 8.65
CA MET A 250 5.93 -21.17 7.72
C MET A 250 6.33 -22.44 8.45
N SER A 251 6.01 -23.59 7.90
CA SER A 251 6.50 -24.87 8.39
C SER A 251 7.17 -25.68 7.30
N ASN A 252 8.29 -26.33 7.65
CA ASN A 252 8.97 -27.28 6.80
C ASN A 252 9.40 -28.48 7.65
N ASN A 253 9.11 -29.71 7.21
CA ASN A 253 9.42 -30.95 7.95
C ASN A 253 9.04 -30.90 9.43
N GLN A 254 7.83 -30.43 9.75
CA GLN A 254 7.25 -30.28 11.10
C GLN A 254 7.96 -29.22 12.00
N LYS A 255 8.90 -28.44 11.46
CA LYS A 255 9.48 -27.30 12.18
C LYS A 255 8.85 -26.01 11.68
N GLU A 256 8.35 -25.23 12.63
CA GLU A 256 7.86 -23.88 12.34
C GLU A 256 9.00 -22.86 12.43
N PHE A 257 8.93 -21.86 11.55
CA PHE A 257 9.80 -20.70 11.57
C PHE A 257 9.05 -19.44 11.10
N VAL A 258 9.51 -18.28 11.56
CA VAL A 258 8.88 -17.00 11.29
C VAL A 258 9.76 -16.20 10.34
N LEU A 259 9.15 -15.58 9.36
CA LEU A 259 9.79 -14.65 8.43
C LEU A 259 9.24 -13.23 8.65
N THR A 260 10.12 -12.33 9.03
CA THR A 260 9.83 -10.89 9.20
C THR A 260 10.03 -10.11 7.91
N ILE A 261 10.83 -10.66 6.99
CA ILE A 261 11.19 -10.05 5.71
C ILE A 261 11.28 -11.14 4.63
N GLY A 262 11.00 -10.78 3.41
CA GLY A 262 11.13 -11.64 2.24
C GLY A 262 10.07 -11.31 1.20
N ASP A 263 10.16 -11.97 0.05
CA ASP A 263 9.17 -11.91 -1.03
C ASP A 263 8.75 -13.32 -1.40
N ILE A 264 7.47 -13.60 -1.41
CA ILE A 264 6.93 -14.86 -1.96
C ILE A 264 7.24 -14.89 -3.47
N LEU A 265 7.82 -16.01 -3.93
CA LEU A 265 8.23 -16.20 -5.34
C LEU A 265 7.06 -16.59 -6.23
#